data_35492e1e19b56e526db347651f94b360
#
_entry.id   35492e1e19b56e526db347651f94b360
#
_cell.length_a   1.000
_cell.length_b   1.000
_cell.length_c   1.000
_cell.angle_alpha   90.00
_cell.angle_beta   90.00
_cell.angle_gamma   90.00
#
_symmetry.space_group_name_H-M   'P 1'
#
loop_
_entity.id
_entity.type
_entity.pdbx_description
1 polymer ?
#
loop_
_entity_poly.entity_id
_entity_poly.type
_entity_poly.pdbx_seq_one_letter_code
_entity_poly.pdbx_strand_id
1 'polypeptide(L)'
;PVHAQLEEVVVTATKQEASLQGVPVAVSALTEESLNQRGVSNFSDYLIELPNVSAGGAGPGQSTMYIRGVASTTPNLTTSGVAGLSPNVALYLDEQPMAQPGRNLDIYITDINRVEVLAGPQGTLFGASSQAGVVRLITNKPDPSGFYGRVQAGASTMKDGEANYNISAMLNIPLSDNFAIRGVVFTDEKGGYIDNVAGTRTAAQSARFRPGSTIRSNGTEV
;
A
#
# COMPACT_ATOMS: atom_id res chain seq x y z
N PRO A 1 -28.39 -16.61 -25.01
CA PRO A 1 -27.09 -15.98 -24.96
C PRO A 1 -27.00 -15.13 -23.70
N VAL A 2 -26.12 -15.54 -22.77
CA VAL A 2 -25.80 -14.72 -21.61
C VAL A 2 -24.96 -13.56 -22.14
N HIS A 3 -25.52 -12.37 -22.20
CA HIS A 3 -24.74 -11.18 -22.39
C HIS A 3 -23.94 -10.96 -21.10
N ALA A 4 -22.64 -11.19 -21.15
CA ALA A 4 -21.75 -10.70 -20.10
C ALA A 4 -21.85 -9.18 -20.14
N GLN A 5 -22.57 -8.61 -19.22
CA GLN A 5 -22.59 -7.17 -19.01
C GLN A 5 -21.21 -6.85 -18.42
N LEU A 6 -20.34 -6.24 -19.22
CA LEU A 6 -19.07 -5.73 -18.73
C LEU A 6 -19.42 -4.66 -17.69
N GLU A 7 -19.03 -4.90 -16.44
CA GLU A 7 -19.20 -3.93 -15.38
C GLU A 7 -18.37 -2.69 -15.73
N GLU A 8 -19.01 -1.57 -15.84
CA GLU A 8 -18.37 -0.31 -16.16
C GLU A 8 -17.61 0.18 -14.93
N VAL A 9 -16.28 0.21 -15.04
CA VAL A 9 -15.44 0.73 -13.95
C VAL A 9 -15.44 2.25 -14.00
N VAL A 10 -16.03 2.88 -12.98
CA VAL A 10 -16.02 4.33 -12.80
C VAL A 10 -14.79 4.74 -12.00
N VAL A 11 -14.07 5.74 -12.49
CA VAL A 11 -12.88 6.33 -11.86
C VAL A 11 -13.04 7.82 -11.64
N THR A 12 -12.26 8.36 -10.70
CA THR A 12 -12.22 9.80 -10.39
C THR A 12 -10.84 10.42 -10.67
N ALA A 13 -10.14 9.85 -11.63
CA ALA A 13 -8.79 10.22 -12.00
C ALA A 13 -8.61 11.70 -12.38
N THR A 14 -9.64 12.32 -12.96
CA THR A 14 -9.64 13.74 -13.33
C THR A 14 -10.38 14.62 -12.32
N LYS A 15 -10.55 14.16 -11.08
CA LYS A 15 -11.39 14.81 -10.04
C LYS A 15 -12.87 14.88 -10.40
N GLN A 16 -13.30 14.15 -11.41
CA GLN A 16 -14.68 13.97 -11.85
C GLN A 16 -14.91 12.49 -12.11
N GLU A 17 -16.11 12.03 -11.82
CA GLU A 17 -16.52 10.66 -12.15
C GLU A 17 -16.60 10.49 -13.66
N ALA A 18 -15.91 9.49 -14.16
CA ALA A 18 -15.92 9.13 -15.57
C ALA A 18 -15.70 7.62 -15.72
N SER A 19 -16.18 7.06 -16.83
CA SER A 19 -15.80 5.69 -17.21
C SER A 19 -14.30 5.58 -17.42
N LEU A 20 -13.69 4.49 -16.94
CA LEU A 20 -12.27 4.23 -17.13
C LEU A 20 -11.83 4.35 -18.58
N GLN A 21 -12.68 3.96 -19.54
CA GLN A 21 -12.40 4.04 -20.97
C GLN A 21 -12.54 5.46 -21.54
N GLY A 22 -13.28 6.33 -20.87
CA GLY A 22 -13.51 7.71 -21.30
C GLY A 22 -12.48 8.73 -20.78
N VAL A 23 -11.57 8.33 -19.90
CA VAL A 23 -10.60 9.25 -19.31
C VAL A 23 -9.39 9.42 -20.24
N PRO A 24 -9.00 10.68 -20.60
CA PRO A 24 -7.91 10.96 -21.55
C PRO A 24 -6.50 10.83 -20.91
N VAL A 25 -6.32 9.99 -19.91
CA VAL A 25 -5.06 9.70 -19.25
C VAL A 25 -4.88 8.18 -19.07
N ALA A 26 -3.66 7.73 -18.96
CA ALA A 26 -3.39 6.30 -18.71
C ALA A 26 -3.75 5.96 -17.26
N VAL A 27 -4.91 5.38 -17.05
CA VAL A 27 -5.44 4.97 -15.75
C VAL A 27 -5.60 3.45 -15.71
N SER A 28 -5.22 2.87 -14.59
CA SER A 28 -5.56 1.49 -14.22
C SER A 28 -6.32 1.52 -12.92
N ALA A 29 -7.34 0.69 -12.77
CA ALA A 29 -8.11 0.59 -11.54
C ALA A 29 -8.26 -0.87 -11.10
N LEU A 30 -8.13 -1.10 -9.78
CA LEU A 30 -8.46 -2.36 -9.11
C LEU A 30 -9.69 -2.10 -8.25
N THR A 31 -10.78 -2.78 -8.55
CA THR A 31 -12.05 -2.66 -7.80
C THR A 31 -12.01 -3.43 -6.49
N GLU A 32 -12.90 -3.13 -5.54
CA GLU A 32 -13.05 -3.86 -4.28
C GLU A 32 -13.18 -5.36 -4.51
N GLU A 33 -13.98 -5.77 -5.51
CA GLU A 33 -14.15 -7.18 -5.84
C GLU A 33 -12.84 -7.81 -6.28
N SER A 34 -12.09 -7.17 -7.16
CA SER A 34 -10.77 -7.64 -7.62
C SER A 34 -9.77 -7.75 -6.47
N LEU A 35 -9.75 -6.78 -5.56
CA LEU A 35 -8.89 -6.78 -4.38
C LEU A 35 -9.23 -7.94 -3.43
N ASN A 36 -10.53 -8.16 -3.18
CA ASN A 36 -11.00 -9.25 -2.33
C ASN A 36 -10.73 -10.64 -2.94
N GLN A 37 -10.98 -10.83 -4.24
CA GLN A 37 -10.74 -12.09 -4.93
C GLN A 37 -9.26 -12.50 -4.92
N ARG A 38 -8.36 -11.53 -4.93
CA ARG A 38 -6.91 -11.74 -4.94
C ARG A 38 -6.30 -11.77 -3.52
N GLY A 39 -7.11 -11.55 -2.49
CA GLY A 39 -6.66 -11.54 -1.11
C GLY A 39 -5.71 -10.38 -0.77
N VAL A 40 -5.85 -9.26 -1.47
CA VAL A 40 -5.03 -8.06 -1.28
C VAL A 40 -5.39 -7.41 0.05
N SER A 41 -4.44 -7.29 0.95
CA SER A 41 -4.65 -6.75 2.29
C SER A 41 -3.72 -5.59 2.68
N ASN A 42 -2.58 -5.47 2.04
CA ASN A 42 -1.57 -4.48 2.39
C ASN A 42 -0.96 -3.81 1.17
N PHE A 43 -0.06 -2.86 1.43
CA PHE A 43 0.66 -2.09 0.42
C PHE A 43 1.39 -2.97 -0.60
N SER A 44 2.13 -3.97 -0.14
CA SER A 44 2.92 -4.83 -1.02
C SER A 44 2.03 -5.68 -1.93
N ASP A 45 0.88 -6.14 -1.42
CA ASP A 45 -0.03 -6.98 -2.18
C ASP A 45 -0.63 -6.23 -3.37
N TYR A 46 -1.14 -5.00 -3.18
CA TYR A 46 -1.73 -4.27 -4.29
C TYR A 46 -0.70 -3.73 -5.28
N LEU A 47 0.53 -3.49 -4.85
CA LEU A 47 1.59 -3.06 -5.78
C LEU A 47 1.92 -4.12 -6.83
N ILE A 48 1.92 -5.40 -6.43
CA ILE A 48 2.17 -6.51 -7.35
C ILE A 48 1.08 -6.60 -8.43
N GLU A 49 -0.15 -6.22 -8.07
CA GLU A 49 -1.31 -6.26 -8.95
C GLU A 49 -1.40 -5.05 -9.90
N LEU A 50 -0.64 -4.00 -9.63
CA LEU A 50 -0.70 -2.77 -10.43
C LEU A 50 0.27 -2.83 -11.62
N PRO A 51 -0.21 -2.69 -12.86
CA PRO A 51 0.65 -2.69 -14.02
C PRO A 51 1.60 -1.48 -14.00
N ASN A 52 2.87 -1.72 -14.34
CA ASN A 52 3.91 -0.70 -14.41
C ASN A 52 4.24 0.02 -13.09
N VAL A 53 3.77 -0.49 -11.96
CA VAL A 53 4.12 -0.01 -10.63
C VAL A 53 5.07 -1.01 -9.98
N SER A 54 6.09 -0.52 -9.35
CA SER A 54 6.99 -1.30 -8.52
C SER A 54 7.33 -0.52 -7.26
N ALA A 55 7.81 -1.20 -6.24
CA ALA A 55 8.31 -0.53 -5.05
C ALA A 55 9.67 -1.08 -4.65
N GLY A 56 10.44 -0.23 -4.01
CA GLY A 56 11.67 -0.62 -3.33
C GLY A 56 11.72 0.06 -1.98
N GLY A 57 12.28 -0.62 -0.99
CA GLY A 57 12.35 -0.09 0.38
C GLY A 57 13.16 -0.98 1.29
N ALA A 58 13.37 -0.51 2.52
CA ALA A 58 14.12 -1.22 3.56
C ALA A 58 13.19 -1.92 4.57
N GLY A 59 11.88 -1.85 4.38
CA GLY A 59 10.90 -2.46 5.28
C GLY A 59 9.56 -1.70 5.28
N PRO A 60 8.62 -2.14 6.13
CA PRO A 60 7.31 -1.50 6.25
C PRO A 60 7.40 0.00 6.54
N GLY A 61 6.58 0.79 5.87
CA GLY A 61 6.55 2.25 5.99
C GLY A 61 7.80 2.97 5.44
N GLN A 62 8.70 2.25 4.78
CA GLN A 62 9.92 2.80 4.18
C GLN A 62 10.02 2.48 2.68
N SER A 63 8.89 2.29 2.06
CA SER A 63 8.82 1.97 0.64
C SER A 63 8.74 3.23 -0.21
N THR A 64 9.31 3.16 -1.41
CA THR A 64 9.19 4.18 -2.45
C THR A 64 8.58 3.52 -3.67
N MET A 65 7.53 4.12 -4.20
CA MET A 65 6.87 3.64 -5.41
C MET A 65 7.55 4.22 -6.66
N TYR A 66 7.57 3.40 -7.70
CA TYR A 66 8.06 3.75 -9.03
C TYR A 66 6.99 3.43 -10.06
N ILE A 67 6.70 4.37 -10.94
CA ILE A 67 5.83 4.14 -12.09
C ILE A 67 6.69 4.20 -13.34
N ARG A 68 6.64 3.13 -14.16
CA ARG A 68 7.45 2.99 -15.39
C ARG A 68 8.96 3.16 -15.12
N GLY A 69 9.42 2.76 -13.95
CA GLY A 69 10.83 2.85 -13.55
C GLY A 69 11.31 4.27 -13.19
N VAL A 70 10.42 5.27 -13.16
CA VAL A 70 10.81 6.64 -12.79
C VAL A 70 10.86 6.77 -11.28
N ALA A 71 12.06 7.06 -10.77
CA ALA A 71 12.32 7.33 -9.36
C ALA A 71 13.33 8.45 -9.20
N SER A 72 13.06 9.38 -8.29
CA SER A 72 14.04 10.44 -7.92
C SER A 72 14.76 10.15 -6.62
N THR A 73 14.26 9.19 -5.83
CA THR A 73 14.80 8.89 -4.52
C THR A 73 15.22 7.44 -4.42
N THR A 74 16.35 7.20 -3.77
CA THR A 74 16.70 5.85 -3.32
C THR A 74 16.16 5.65 -1.90
N PRO A 75 15.62 4.47 -1.57
CA PRO A 75 15.04 4.19 -0.25
C PRO A 75 16.00 4.43 0.93
N ASN A 76 17.30 4.49 0.67
CA ASN A 76 18.34 4.59 1.69
C ASN A 76 18.74 6.03 2.06
N LEU A 77 18.17 7.06 1.45
CA LEU A 77 18.55 8.45 1.71
C LEU A 77 17.92 9.05 2.98
N THR A 78 17.07 8.31 3.66
CA THR A 78 16.40 8.75 4.90
C THR A 78 17.18 8.42 6.17
N THR A 79 18.33 7.76 6.07
CA THR A 79 19.16 7.46 7.23
C THR A 79 19.95 8.69 7.66
N SER A 80 20.03 8.94 8.97
CA SER A 80 20.90 9.95 9.59
C SER A 80 20.44 11.40 9.47
N GLY A 81 19.13 11.70 9.60
CA GLY A 81 18.62 13.06 9.76
C GLY A 81 18.54 13.88 8.47
N VAL A 82 18.77 13.29 7.33
CA VAL A 82 18.50 13.92 6.04
C VAL A 82 17.04 13.70 5.67
N ALA A 83 16.30 14.78 5.41
CA ALA A 83 14.86 14.72 5.12
C ALA A 83 14.51 13.95 3.84
N GLY A 84 15.47 13.61 3.00
CA GLY A 84 15.25 12.97 1.71
C GLY A 84 14.53 13.87 0.69
N LEU A 85 14.46 13.42 -0.53
CA LEU A 85 13.69 14.09 -1.58
C LEU A 85 12.23 13.63 -1.53
N SER A 86 11.32 14.48 -1.96
CA SER A 86 9.91 14.10 -2.13
C SER A 86 9.79 12.96 -3.14
N PRO A 87 8.88 11.99 -2.92
CA PRO A 87 8.64 10.92 -3.88
C PRO A 87 8.17 11.47 -5.23
N ASN A 88 8.45 10.75 -6.31
CA ASN A 88 7.96 11.10 -7.65
C ASN A 88 6.57 10.55 -7.94
N VAL A 89 6.10 9.61 -7.14
CA VAL A 89 4.74 9.07 -7.20
C VAL A 89 4.00 9.55 -5.96
N ALA A 90 2.94 10.31 -6.17
CA ALA A 90 2.07 10.75 -5.10
C ALA A 90 1.15 9.61 -4.66
N LEU A 91 0.99 9.43 -3.35
CA LEU A 91 0.02 8.52 -2.76
C LEU A 91 -1.10 9.33 -2.11
N TYR A 92 -2.33 8.99 -2.42
CA TYR A 92 -3.53 9.62 -1.87
C TYR A 92 -4.43 8.58 -1.20
N LEU A 93 -4.95 8.95 -0.04
CA LEU A 93 -6.10 8.26 0.56
C LEU A 93 -7.29 9.20 0.41
N ASP A 94 -8.26 8.81 -0.41
CA ASP A 94 -9.31 9.70 -0.92
C ASP A 94 -8.69 10.95 -1.57
N GLU A 95 -8.93 12.14 -1.01
CA GLU A 95 -8.35 13.40 -1.47
C GLU A 95 -7.17 13.87 -0.60
N GLN A 96 -6.79 13.11 0.43
CA GLN A 96 -5.69 13.47 1.33
C GLN A 96 -4.36 12.95 0.81
N PRO A 97 -3.37 13.81 0.55
CA PRO A 97 -2.02 13.36 0.19
C PRO A 97 -1.33 12.68 1.39
N MET A 98 -0.76 11.50 1.14
CA MET A 98 -0.11 10.65 2.14
C MET A 98 1.41 10.54 1.94
N ALA A 99 1.95 11.22 0.93
CA ALA A 99 3.38 11.20 0.66
C ALA A 99 4.17 11.95 1.73
N GLN A 100 5.29 11.37 2.15
CA GLN A 100 6.26 12.00 3.06
C GLN A 100 7.62 12.09 2.36
N PRO A 101 8.47 13.04 2.74
CA PRO A 101 9.83 13.10 2.22
C PRO A 101 10.55 11.75 2.36
N GLY A 102 11.09 11.26 1.26
CA GLY A 102 11.87 10.03 1.19
C GLY A 102 11.10 8.72 1.24
N ARG A 103 9.77 8.71 1.41
CA ARG A 103 8.99 7.49 1.49
C ARG A 103 7.51 7.68 1.19
N ASN A 104 6.84 6.58 0.87
CA ASN A 104 5.39 6.45 0.90
C ASN A 104 4.96 5.65 2.13
N LEU A 105 3.79 5.96 2.67
CA LEU A 105 3.23 5.23 3.80
C LEU A 105 2.63 3.91 3.33
N ASP A 106 2.82 2.87 4.12
CA ASP A 106 2.12 1.61 3.94
C ASP A 106 0.70 1.76 4.49
N ILE A 107 -0.28 1.84 3.60
CA ILE A 107 -1.68 1.96 3.96
C ILE A 107 -2.32 0.58 3.86
N TYR A 108 -2.95 0.15 4.94
CA TYR A 108 -3.68 -1.11 4.98
C TYR A 108 -4.96 -1.04 4.15
N ILE A 109 -5.22 -2.09 3.37
CA ILE A 109 -6.40 -2.19 2.49
C ILE A 109 -7.56 -2.79 3.28
N THR A 110 -8.37 -1.93 3.90
CA THR A 110 -9.62 -2.34 4.53
C THR A 110 -10.72 -1.37 4.12
N ASP A 111 -11.83 -1.92 3.62
CA ASP A 111 -12.99 -1.14 3.16
C ASP A 111 -12.65 -0.11 2.06
N ILE A 112 -11.76 -0.50 1.16
CA ILE A 112 -11.39 0.28 -0.01
C ILE A 112 -12.33 -0.07 -1.16
N ASN A 113 -12.91 0.95 -1.78
CA ASN A 113 -13.75 0.81 -2.95
C ASN A 113 -12.94 0.44 -4.19
N ARG A 114 -11.81 1.13 -4.38
CA ARG A 114 -10.89 0.86 -5.49
C ARG A 114 -9.52 1.50 -5.27
N VAL A 115 -8.54 0.99 -6.00
CA VAL A 115 -7.21 1.60 -6.14
C VAL A 115 -7.09 2.10 -7.58
N GLU A 116 -6.79 3.38 -7.76
CA GLU A 116 -6.55 3.99 -9.07
C GLU A 116 -5.08 4.32 -9.24
N VAL A 117 -4.50 4.03 -10.40
CA VAL A 117 -3.15 4.42 -10.77
C VAL A 117 -3.18 5.27 -12.02
N LEU A 118 -2.71 6.49 -11.90
CA LEU A 118 -2.54 7.43 -13.01
C LEU A 118 -1.06 7.47 -13.38
N ALA A 119 -0.73 6.98 -14.56
CA ALA A 119 0.65 6.95 -15.04
C ALA A 119 0.97 8.21 -15.84
N GLY A 120 2.11 8.83 -15.52
CA GLY A 120 2.60 10.06 -16.14
C GLY A 120 2.40 11.29 -15.25
N PRO A 121 2.93 12.45 -15.65
CA PRO A 121 2.87 13.68 -14.88
C PRO A 121 1.45 14.14 -14.58
N GLN A 122 1.12 14.35 -13.31
CA GLN A 122 -0.20 14.76 -12.82
C GLN A 122 -0.15 16.03 -11.96
N GLY A 123 0.92 16.82 -12.08
CA GLY A 123 1.17 17.98 -11.21
C GLY A 123 0.09 19.05 -11.19
N THR A 124 -0.67 19.23 -12.28
CA THR A 124 -1.76 20.22 -12.37
C THR A 124 -2.95 19.89 -11.47
N LEU A 125 -3.27 18.59 -11.29
CA LEU A 125 -4.43 18.15 -10.51
C LEU A 125 -4.05 17.68 -9.10
N PHE A 126 -2.85 17.11 -8.97
CA PHE A 126 -2.39 16.45 -7.75
C PHE A 126 -1.18 17.13 -7.09
N GLY A 127 -0.66 18.21 -7.67
CA GLY A 127 0.39 19.01 -7.08
C GLY A 127 1.74 18.30 -6.97
N ALA A 128 2.43 18.51 -5.85
CA ALA A 128 3.78 17.98 -5.63
C ALA A 128 3.83 16.45 -5.60
N SER A 129 5.01 15.89 -5.89
CA SER A 129 5.28 14.44 -5.86
C SER A 129 4.55 13.60 -6.91
N SER A 130 3.92 14.22 -7.91
CA SER A 130 3.14 13.53 -8.96
C SER A 130 3.80 13.59 -10.34
N GLN A 131 5.13 13.59 -10.39
CA GLN A 131 5.91 13.68 -11.64
C GLN A 131 5.87 12.39 -12.46
N ALA A 132 5.94 11.23 -11.79
CA ALA A 132 5.84 9.92 -12.44
C ALA A 132 4.41 9.40 -12.49
N GLY A 133 3.56 9.88 -11.60
CA GLY A 133 2.17 9.49 -11.52
C GLY A 133 1.59 9.61 -10.11
N VAL A 134 0.38 9.06 -9.96
CA VAL A 134 -0.38 9.09 -8.71
C VAL A 134 -0.98 7.72 -8.45
N VAL A 135 -0.92 7.27 -7.21
CA VAL A 135 -1.68 6.13 -6.71
C VAL A 135 -2.74 6.67 -5.74
N ARG A 136 -3.99 6.32 -5.96
CA ARG A 136 -5.12 6.75 -5.14
C ARG A 136 -5.84 5.55 -4.56
N LEU A 137 -6.02 5.55 -3.26
CA LEU A 137 -6.86 4.63 -2.52
C LEU A 137 -8.18 5.33 -2.23
N ILE A 138 -9.27 4.86 -2.80
CA ILE A 138 -10.59 5.44 -2.61
C ILE A 138 -11.39 4.54 -1.66
N THR A 139 -11.80 5.08 -0.51
CA THR A 139 -12.57 4.35 0.48
C THR A 139 -14.05 4.26 0.10
N ASN A 140 -14.74 3.24 0.61
CA ASN A 140 -16.19 3.19 0.56
C ASN A 140 -16.79 4.34 1.36
N LYS A 141 -17.78 5.02 0.81
CA LYS A 141 -18.43 6.15 1.47
C LYS A 141 -19.60 5.68 2.33
N PRO A 142 -20.00 6.45 3.37
CA PRO A 142 -21.23 6.20 4.08
C PRO A 142 -22.43 6.18 3.16
N ASP A 143 -23.32 5.22 3.35
CA ASP A 143 -24.48 4.99 2.50
C ASP A 143 -25.76 5.24 3.31
N PRO A 144 -26.55 6.27 2.98
CA PRO A 144 -27.80 6.54 3.69
C PRO A 144 -28.95 5.59 3.33
N SER A 145 -28.77 4.73 2.32
CA SER A 145 -29.84 3.85 1.84
C SER A 145 -30.17 2.67 2.77
N GLY A 146 -29.25 2.28 3.67
CA GLY A 146 -29.51 1.12 4.52
C GLY A 146 -28.53 0.92 5.66
N PHE A 147 -28.99 0.17 6.66
CA PHE A 147 -28.17 -0.33 7.75
C PHE A 147 -27.58 -1.69 7.37
N TYR A 148 -26.26 -1.78 7.37
CA TYR A 148 -25.57 -3.04 7.13
C TYR A 148 -24.17 -3.05 7.74
N GLY A 149 -23.64 -4.25 7.90
CA GLY A 149 -22.27 -4.45 8.39
C GLY A 149 -21.64 -5.68 7.77
N ARG A 150 -20.33 -5.75 7.84
CA ARG A 150 -19.53 -6.87 7.38
C ARG A 150 -18.45 -7.19 8.40
N VAL A 151 -18.23 -8.47 8.64
CA VAL A 151 -17.13 -8.98 9.44
C VAL A 151 -16.35 -9.96 8.57
N GLN A 152 -15.05 -9.79 8.51
CA GLN A 152 -14.15 -10.68 7.79
C GLN A 152 -13.09 -11.16 8.77
N ALA A 153 -12.76 -12.45 8.72
CA ALA A 153 -11.67 -13.03 9.47
C ALA A 153 -10.87 -13.95 8.54
N GLY A 154 -9.58 -13.87 8.64
CA GLY A 154 -8.64 -14.70 7.87
C GLY A 154 -7.56 -15.27 8.77
N ALA A 155 -7.15 -16.50 8.46
CA ALA A 155 -5.98 -17.13 9.06
C ALA A 155 -5.20 -17.84 7.97
N SER A 156 -3.87 -17.77 8.03
CA SER A 156 -2.99 -18.47 7.11
C SER A 156 -1.71 -18.91 7.83
N THR A 157 -1.09 -19.95 7.31
CA THR A 157 0.19 -20.43 7.80
C THR A 157 1.16 -20.55 6.65
N MET A 158 2.41 -20.31 6.92
CA MET A 158 3.50 -20.54 5.98
C MET A 158 4.33 -21.74 6.44
N LYS A 159 4.86 -22.50 5.49
CA LYS A 159 5.74 -23.61 5.83
C LYS A 159 6.97 -23.05 6.56
N ASP A 160 7.28 -23.64 7.72
CA ASP A 160 8.39 -23.23 8.58
C ASP A 160 8.29 -21.79 9.11
N GLY A 161 7.07 -21.22 9.13
CA GLY A 161 6.77 -19.89 9.66
C GLY A 161 5.65 -19.91 10.70
N GLU A 162 5.42 -18.77 11.32
CA GLU A 162 4.35 -18.56 12.28
C GLU A 162 3.00 -18.36 11.58
N ALA A 163 1.92 -18.47 12.34
CA ALA A 163 0.56 -18.22 11.83
C ALA A 163 0.30 -16.72 11.66
N ASN A 164 -0.38 -16.37 10.57
CA ASN A 164 -0.92 -15.05 10.34
C ASN A 164 -2.41 -15.04 10.63
N TYR A 165 -2.93 -13.92 11.12
CA TYR A 165 -4.36 -13.73 11.28
C TYR A 165 -4.76 -12.28 11.06
N ASN A 166 -5.94 -12.08 10.50
CA ASN A 166 -6.54 -10.77 10.36
C ASN A 166 -8.03 -10.83 10.72
N ILE A 167 -8.52 -9.73 11.25
CA ILE A 167 -9.94 -9.52 11.50
C ILE A 167 -10.26 -8.09 11.13
N SER A 168 -11.33 -7.90 10.39
CA SER A 168 -11.89 -6.58 10.13
C SER A 168 -13.40 -6.58 10.31
N ALA A 169 -13.93 -5.46 10.76
CA ALA A 169 -15.36 -5.23 10.87
C ALA A 169 -15.70 -3.83 10.34
N MET A 170 -16.78 -3.76 9.59
CA MET A 170 -17.34 -2.54 9.05
C MET A 170 -18.82 -2.44 9.45
N LEU A 171 -19.25 -1.23 9.78
CA LEU A 171 -20.64 -0.92 10.08
C LEU A 171 -21.05 0.38 9.40
N ASN A 172 -22.16 0.33 8.67
CA ASN A 172 -22.81 1.47 8.04
C ASN A 172 -24.15 1.76 8.73
N ILE A 173 -24.31 2.97 9.22
CA ILE A 173 -25.49 3.40 9.98
C ILE A 173 -26.10 4.62 9.29
N PRO A 174 -27.25 4.46 8.63
CA PRO A 174 -28.00 5.61 8.13
C PRO A 174 -28.67 6.33 9.32
N LEU A 175 -28.47 7.62 9.41
CA LEU A 175 -29.11 8.46 10.44
C LEU A 175 -30.27 9.29 9.89
N SER A 176 -30.24 9.57 8.58
CA SER A 176 -31.31 10.20 7.83
C SER A 176 -31.16 9.89 6.34
N ASP A 177 -32.12 10.32 5.53
CA ASP A 177 -32.09 10.10 4.06
C ASP A 177 -30.84 10.68 3.37
N ASN A 178 -30.18 11.65 4.02
CA ASN A 178 -29.02 12.34 3.46
C ASN A 178 -27.77 12.25 4.35
N PHE A 179 -27.82 11.51 5.46
CA PHE A 179 -26.72 11.42 6.39
C PHE A 179 -26.54 10.00 6.92
N ALA A 180 -25.34 9.49 6.78
CA ALA A 180 -24.94 8.18 7.31
C ALA A 180 -23.53 8.26 7.93
N ILE A 181 -23.26 7.32 8.82
CA ILE A 181 -21.95 7.10 9.41
C ILE A 181 -21.47 5.73 9.00
N ARG A 182 -20.21 5.63 8.58
CA ARG A 182 -19.52 4.37 8.29
C ARG A 182 -18.28 4.29 9.15
N GLY A 183 -18.16 3.21 9.91
CA GLY A 183 -17.01 2.92 10.76
C GLY A 183 -16.35 1.62 10.37
N VAL A 184 -15.01 1.60 10.43
CA VAL A 184 -14.20 0.41 10.13
C VAL A 184 -13.18 0.22 11.23
N VAL A 185 -13.02 -1.01 11.69
CA VAL A 185 -11.97 -1.43 12.60
C VAL A 185 -11.30 -2.68 12.06
N PHE A 186 -10.00 -2.79 12.23
CA PHE A 186 -9.27 -3.96 11.78
C PHE A 186 -8.03 -4.22 12.63
N THR A 187 -7.58 -5.46 12.58
CA THR A 187 -6.26 -5.90 13.05
C THR A 187 -5.68 -6.87 12.04
N ASP A 188 -4.38 -6.79 11.82
CA ASP A 188 -3.62 -7.70 10.95
C ASP A 188 -2.32 -8.06 11.66
N GLU A 189 -2.11 -9.34 11.87
CA GLU A 189 -0.88 -9.83 12.49
C GLU A 189 -0.23 -10.84 11.57
N LYS A 190 1.03 -10.54 11.22
CA LYS A 190 1.84 -11.38 10.33
C LYS A 190 2.94 -12.02 11.12
N GLY A 191 2.91 -13.34 11.17
CA GLY A 191 3.96 -14.15 11.80
C GLY A 191 5.29 -14.06 11.06
N GLY A 192 6.35 -14.24 11.78
CA GLY A 192 7.71 -14.32 11.24
C GLY A 192 7.90 -15.57 10.38
N TYR A 193 8.73 -15.45 9.35
CA TYR A 193 9.10 -16.57 8.46
C TYR A 193 10.61 -16.65 8.22
N ILE A 194 11.38 -15.83 8.92
CA ILE A 194 12.83 -15.78 8.85
C ILE A 194 13.39 -15.93 10.25
N ASP A 195 14.12 -17.00 10.50
CA ASP A 195 14.84 -17.21 11.75
C ASP A 195 16.16 -16.44 11.74
N ASN A 196 16.41 -15.73 12.80
CA ASN A 196 17.69 -15.10 13.01
C ASN A 196 18.65 -16.11 13.66
N VAL A 197 19.52 -16.69 12.85
CA VAL A 197 20.52 -17.64 13.33
C VAL A 197 21.84 -16.95 13.69
N ALA A 198 22.49 -17.41 14.73
CA ALA A 198 23.77 -16.88 15.15
C ALA A 198 24.82 -17.01 14.03
N GLY A 199 25.52 -15.92 13.75
CA GLY A 199 26.57 -15.91 12.74
C GLY A 199 27.71 -16.88 13.11
N THR A 200 28.09 -17.74 12.17
CA THR A 200 29.20 -18.73 12.35
C THR A 200 30.56 -18.12 12.07
N ARG A 201 30.66 -16.88 11.64
CA ARG A 201 31.95 -16.22 11.34
C ARG A 201 32.43 -15.41 12.52
N THR A 202 33.65 -15.70 12.98
CA THR A 202 34.38 -14.85 13.94
C THR A 202 34.91 -13.60 13.24
N ALA A 203 35.11 -12.51 13.98
CA ALA A 203 35.67 -11.27 13.47
C ALA A 203 37.00 -11.43 12.73
N ALA A 204 37.84 -12.37 13.21
CA ALA A 204 39.15 -12.69 12.63
C ALA A 204 39.08 -13.29 11.21
N GLN A 205 37.92 -13.83 10.83
CA GLN A 205 37.68 -14.43 9.48
C GLN A 205 37.08 -13.47 8.49
N SER A 206 36.74 -12.26 8.89
CA SER A 206 36.13 -11.26 8.01
C SER A 206 37.18 -10.27 7.53
N ALA A 207 37.39 -10.22 6.22
CA ALA A 207 38.29 -9.22 5.60
C ALA A 207 37.81 -7.76 5.78
N ARG A 208 36.62 -7.54 6.35
CA ARG A 208 36.06 -6.22 6.63
C ARG A 208 36.51 -5.63 7.97
N PHE A 209 37.13 -6.43 8.84
CA PHE A 209 37.54 -5.97 10.16
C PHE A 209 39.07 -5.90 10.25
N ARG A 210 39.55 -4.79 10.81
CA ARG A 210 40.99 -4.64 11.06
C ARG A 210 41.41 -5.68 12.08
N PRO A 211 42.61 -6.29 11.92
CA PRO A 211 43.18 -7.16 12.96
C PRO A 211 43.21 -6.44 14.32
N GLY A 212 42.71 -7.09 15.35
CA GLY A 212 42.62 -6.54 16.72
C GLY A 212 41.37 -5.73 17.04
N SER A 213 40.40 -5.59 16.10
CA SER A 213 39.10 -4.98 16.44
C SER A 213 38.25 -5.97 17.23
N THR A 214 37.71 -5.51 18.36
CA THR A 214 36.76 -6.27 19.16
C THR A 214 35.35 -6.01 18.64
N ILE A 215 34.69 -7.03 18.09
CA ILE A 215 33.27 -6.97 17.81
C ILE A 215 32.53 -7.28 19.10
N ARG A 216 31.81 -6.29 19.62
CA ARG A 216 30.82 -6.55 20.66
C ARG A 216 29.61 -7.21 20.00
N SER A 217 29.37 -8.49 20.29
CA SER A 217 28.04 -9.06 20.09
C SER A 217 27.11 -8.27 21.02
N ASN A 218 25.97 -7.84 20.54
CA ASN A 218 24.99 -7.17 21.39
C ASN A 218 24.28 -8.11 22.36
N GLY A 219 24.86 -9.30 22.63
CA GLY A 219 24.44 -10.17 23.73
C GLY A 219 22.97 -10.64 23.66
N THR A 220 22.32 -10.47 22.54
CA THR A 220 20.99 -11.03 22.33
C THR A 220 21.18 -12.47 21.88
N GLU A 221 21.15 -13.38 22.83
CA GLU A 221 20.81 -14.77 22.53
C GLU A 221 19.36 -14.76 22.09
N VAL A 222 19.12 -15.15 20.84
CA VAL A 222 17.79 -15.42 20.30
C VAL A 222 17.59 -16.92 20.33
#